data_f79e3ecab1921788e3e464da6204fc8c
#
_entry.id   f79e3ecab1921788e3e464da6204fc8c
#
_cell.length_a   1.000
_cell.length_b   1.000
_cell.length_c   1.000
_cell.angle_alpha   90.00
_cell.angle_beta   90.00
_cell.angle_gamma   90.00
#
_symmetry.space_group_name_H-M   'P 1'
#
loop_
_entity.id
_entity.type
_entity.pdbx_description
1 polymer ?
#
loop_
_entity_poly.entity_id
_entity_poly.type
_entity_poly.pdbx_seq_one_letter_code
_entity_poly.pdbx_strand_id
1 'polypeptide(L)'
;MDTQNTPVHIKLWHRDFWRLCFANLLLMSSVYMLIAAIPYFLILEKYQLWQIGCVLLSYGLGLFLFGGFCSYLVQRYRRNMVCQLSILGVVVCLSVLYYLDTFWNIKFSFEVLLAVRFLLGAFLGLAQMSLASTLVIDSCESFQRTEANYITSWFARFSVAVGPLVACFVYIYFGMEYVFPTASVLALGAFVLVSRAKFPFKAPAEGIKVFSLDRFYLPQGTPLFVNIILITFSAGLYFSLPHSSGIFLMIFGGLVLAFLAEKFVFADADLKSQILVGLILLASAELISFGSQEFAVEIVVPTLLGFSLG
;
A
#
# COMPACT_ATOMS: atom_id res chain seq x y z
N MET A 1 -26.13 31.04 9.72
CA MET A 1 -25.36 30.92 10.99
C MET A 1 -24.14 30.07 10.71
N ASP A 2 -23.03 30.72 10.38
CA ASP A 2 -21.80 30.04 10.06
C ASP A 2 -21.05 29.72 11.33
N THR A 3 -21.21 28.50 11.82
CA THR A 3 -20.45 27.94 12.93
C THR A 3 -19.28 27.08 12.44
N GLN A 4 -18.53 27.57 11.46
CA GLN A 4 -17.33 26.91 10.97
C GLN A 4 -16.05 27.65 11.38
N ASN A 5 -15.90 27.94 12.65
CA ASN A 5 -14.59 28.27 13.20
C ASN A 5 -13.86 27.01 13.67
N THR A 6 -13.64 26.06 12.77
CA THR A 6 -12.55 25.10 12.95
C THR A 6 -11.27 25.82 12.52
N PRO A 7 -10.21 25.83 13.36
CA PRO A 7 -8.95 26.44 12.97
C PRO A 7 -8.42 25.71 11.73
N VAL A 8 -8.55 26.34 10.58
CA VAL A 8 -7.93 25.86 9.35
C VAL A 8 -6.44 26.08 9.52
N HIS A 9 -5.68 25.02 9.50
CA HIS A 9 -4.23 25.11 9.57
C HIS A 9 -3.71 25.76 8.29
N ILE A 10 -3.30 27.00 8.38
CA ILE A 10 -2.77 27.80 7.25
C ILE A 10 -1.50 27.15 6.66
N LYS A 11 -0.82 26.30 7.43
CA LYS A 11 0.38 25.57 6.99
C LYS A 11 0.08 24.10 6.80
N LEU A 12 0.39 23.56 5.61
CA LEU A 12 0.27 22.13 5.29
C LEU A 12 1.03 21.25 6.31
N TRP A 13 2.23 21.68 6.70
CA TRP A 13 3.15 20.98 7.58
C TRP A 13 2.76 21.04 9.06
N HIS A 14 1.53 20.65 9.39
CA HIS A 14 1.08 20.58 10.77
C HIS A 14 1.19 19.15 11.34
N ARG A 15 1.19 19.04 12.65
CA ARG A 15 1.45 17.79 13.36
C ARG A 15 0.51 16.65 12.98
N ASP A 16 -0.76 16.95 12.72
CA ASP A 16 -1.76 15.94 12.39
C ASP A 16 -1.60 15.43 10.96
N PHE A 17 -1.18 16.28 10.00
CA PHE A 17 -0.82 15.85 8.65
C PHE A 17 0.33 14.83 8.67
N TRP A 18 1.39 15.10 9.39
CA TRP A 18 2.51 14.16 9.54
C TRP A 18 2.09 12.85 10.20
N ARG A 19 1.22 12.89 11.22
CA ARG A 19 0.67 11.69 11.84
C ARG A 19 -0.06 10.82 10.82
N LEU A 20 -0.83 11.43 9.90
CA LEU A 20 -1.52 10.70 8.85
C LEU A 20 -0.57 10.10 7.81
N CYS A 21 0.45 10.85 7.39
CA CYS A 21 1.47 10.35 6.47
C CYS A 21 2.21 9.14 7.06
N PHE A 22 2.65 9.23 8.31
CA PHE A 22 3.30 8.10 9.00
C PHE A 22 2.34 6.96 9.28
N ALA A 23 1.07 7.22 9.60
CA ALA A 23 0.06 6.18 9.74
C ALA A 23 -0.13 5.41 8.41
N ASN A 24 -0.17 6.12 7.28
CA ASN A 24 -0.24 5.51 5.96
C ASN A 24 0.99 4.64 5.67
N LEU A 25 2.19 5.16 5.95
CA LEU A 25 3.44 4.40 5.81
C LEU A 25 3.42 3.11 6.63
N LEU A 26 3.08 3.19 7.91
CA LEU A 26 3.06 2.02 8.81
C LEU A 26 2.00 1.00 8.39
N LEU A 27 0.79 1.46 8.06
CA LEU A 27 -0.30 0.60 7.61
C LEU A 27 0.06 -0.14 6.33
N MET A 28 0.57 0.58 5.34
CA MET A 28 0.95 -0.01 4.05
C MET A 28 2.15 -0.95 4.23
N SER A 29 3.17 -0.54 5.00
CA SER A 29 4.32 -1.39 5.28
C SER A 29 3.91 -2.69 5.98
N SER A 30 2.95 -2.65 6.92
CA SER A 30 2.47 -3.86 7.61
C SER A 30 1.92 -4.91 6.66
N VAL A 31 1.21 -4.49 5.61
CA VAL A 31 0.65 -5.42 4.62
C VAL A 31 1.66 -5.79 3.54
N TYR A 32 2.53 -4.87 3.14
CA TYR A 32 3.59 -5.16 2.16
C TYR A 32 4.67 -6.11 2.70
N MET A 33 4.87 -6.22 4.02
CA MET A 33 5.63 -7.31 4.62
C MET A 33 5.18 -8.68 4.12
N LEU A 34 3.88 -8.87 3.93
CA LEU A 34 3.29 -10.13 3.53
C LEU A 34 3.49 -10.45 2.03
N ILE A 35 3.80 -9.46 1.20
CA ILE A 35 4.09 -9.69 -0.23
C ILE A 35 5.36 -10.51 -0.39
N ALA A 36 6.38 -10.24 0.42
CA ALA A 36 7.61 -11.05 0.42
C ALA A 36 7.45 -12.34 1.22
N ALA A 37 6.79 -12.28 2.37
CA ALA A 37 6.73 -13.39 3.32
C ALA A 37 5.80 -14.54 2.88
N ILE A 38 4.61 -14.24 2.35
CA ILE A 38 3.61 -15.27 2.03
C ILE A 38 4.04 -16.19 0.87
N PRO A 39 4.52 -15.70 -0.28
CA PRO A 39 4.99 -16.59 -1.34
C PRO A 39 6.09 -17.53 -0.84
N TYR A 40 7.06 -16.99 -0.09
CA TYR A 40 8.15 -17.77 0.48
C TYR A 40 7.64 -18.85 1.45
N PHE A 41 6.75 -18.48 2.36
CA PHE A 41 6.12 -19.42 3.31
C PHE A 41 5.37 -20.53 2.59
N LEU A 42 4.54 -20.21 1.60
CA LEU A 42 3.74 -21.19 0.87
C LEU A 42 4.60 -22.13 0.02
N ILE A 43 5.75 -21.65 -0.52
CA ILE A 43 6.72 -22.50 -1.22
C ILE A 43 7.33 -23.51 -0.24
N LEU A 44 7.70 -23.10 0.98
CA LEU A 44 8.23 -23.99 2.01
C LEU A 44 7.20 -25.05 2.42
N GLU A 45 5.94 -24.69 2.51
CA GLU A 45 4.82 -25.61 2.81
C GLU A 45 4.40 -26.47 1.60
N LYS A 46 5.14 -26.39 0.47
CA LYS A 46 4.92 -27.17 -0.75
C LYS A 46 3.57 -26.94 -1.44
N TYR A 47 3.01 -25.72 -1.32
CA TYR A 47 1.85 -25.33 -2.12
C TYR A 47 2.23 -25.21 -3.60
N GLN A 48 1.26 -25.50 -4.47
CA GLN A 48 1.44 -25.36 -5.91
C GLN A 48 1.42 -23.86 -6.31
N LEU A 49 2.11 -23.50 -7.40
CA LEU A 49 2.22 -22.10 -7.85
C LEU A 49 0.85 -21.42 -8.10
N TRP A 50 -0.12 -22.19 -8.63
CA TRP A 50 -1.48 -21.66 -8.84
C TRP A 50 -2.19 -21.33 -7.52
N GLN A 51 -1.94 -22.09 -6.46
CA GLN A 51 -2.49 -21.82 -5.13
C GLN A 51 -1.92 -20.52 -4.54
N ILE A 52 -0.62 -20.31 -4.70
CA ILE A 52 0.05 -19.06 -4.30
C ILE A 52 -0.56 -17.88 -5.06
N GLY A 53 -0.74 -18.02 -6.38
CA GLY A 53 -1.41 -17.04 -7.20
C GLY A 53 -2.84 -16.72 -6.73
N CYS A 54 -3.63 -17.74 -6.37
CA CYS A 54 -4.99 -17.54 -5.83
C CYS A 54 -4.97 -16.78 -4.49
N VAL A 55 -4.01 -17.03 -3.61
CA VAL A 55 -3.87 -16.34 -2.31
C VAL A 55 -3.54 -14.85 -2.52
N LEU A 56 -2.66 -14.53 -3.46
CA LEU A 56 -2.35 -13.15 -3.82
C LEU A 56 -3.54 -12.46 -4.51
N LEU A 57 -4.21 -13.17 -5.41
CA LEU A 57 -5.40 -12.66 -6.11
C LEU A 57 -6.55 -12.38 -5.15
N SER A 58 -6.80 -13.26 -4.16
CA SER A 58 -7.89 -13.06 -3.19
C SER A 58 -7.72 -11.76 -2.39
N TYR A 59 -6.49 -11.44 -1.99
CA TYR A 59 -6.17 -10.16 -1.36
C TYR A 59 -6.47 -8.96 -2.28
N GLY A 60 -6.01 -9.03 -3.53
CA GLY A 60 -6.26 -7.99 -4.53
C GLY A 60 -7.74 -7.78 -4.82
N LEU A 61 -8.52 -8.87 -4.93
CA LEU A 61 -9.97 -8.83 -5.09
C LEU A 61 -10.67 -8.18 -3.89
N GLY A 62 -10.28 -8.55 -2.67
CA GLY A 62 -10.79 -7.92 -1.45
C GLY A 62 -10.56 -6.40 -1.44
N LEU A 63 -9.34 -5.98 -1.73
CA LEU A 63 -8.94 -4.57 -1.80
C LEU A 63 -9.74 -3.79 -2.85
N PHE A 64 -9.83 -4.34 -4.06
CA PHE A 64 -10.53 -3.70 -5.18
C PHE A 64 -12.04 -3.59 -4.92
N LEU A 65 -12.69 -4.70 -4.56
CA LEU A 65 -14.14 -4.73 -4.37
C LEU A 65 -14.56 -3.87 -3.19
N PHE A 66 -13.97 -4.05 -2.03
CA PHE A 66 -14.38 -3.32 -0.84
C PHE A 66 -13.87 -1.88 -0.79
N GLY A 67 -12.70 -1.57 -1.35
CA GLY A 67 -12.25 -0.20 -1.53
C GLY A 67 -13.24 0.62 -2.35
N GLY A 68 -13.74 0.07 -3.47
CA GLY A 68 -14.72 0.72 -4.32
C GLY A 68 -16.14 0.71 -3.73
N PHE A 69 -16.72 -0.48 -3.43
CA PHE A 69 -18.12 -0.59 -2.97
C PHE A 69 -18.34 0.07 -1.61
N CYS A 70 -17.44 -0.15 -0.65
CA CYS A 70 -17.61 0.35 0.69
C CYS A 70 -17.19 1.82 0.86
N SER A 71 -16.75 2.50 -0.20
CA SER A 71 -16.42 3.93 -0.16
C SER A 71 -17.62 4.80 0.29
N TYR A 72 -18.87 4.34 0.09
CA TYR A 72 -20.05 5.02 0.62
C TYR A 72 -20.07 5.07 2.15
N LEU A 73 -19.47 4.09 2.84
CA LEU A 73 -19.37 4.07 4.30
C LEU A 73 -18.58 5.28 4.82
N VAL A 74 -17.50 5.65 4.11
CA VAL A 74 -16.67 6.80 4.45
C VAL A 74 -17.42 8.13 4.31
N GLN A 75 -18.41 8.17 3.42
CA GLN A 75 -19.25 9.35 3.21
C GLN A 75 -20.46 9.39 4.15
N ARG A 76 -21.04 8.21 4.48
CA ARG A 76 -22.25 8.09 5.29
C ARG A 76 -21.98 8.14 6.80
N TYR A 77 -20.83 7.64 7.24
CA TYR A 77 -20.44 7.60 8.65
C TYR A 77 -19.28 8.56 8.95
N ARG A 78 -18.92 8.67 10.21
CA ARG A 78 -17.75 9.45 10.61
C ARG A 78 -16.48 8.81 10.03
N ARG A 79 -15.79 9.52 9.16
CA ARG A 79 -14.62 9.07 8.41
C ARG A 79 -13.52 8.50 9.31
N ASN A 80 -13.24 9.18 10.42
CA ASN A 80 -12.25 8.72 11.40
C ASN A 80 -12.64 7.37 12.02
N MET A 81 -13.91 7.16 12.36
CA MET A 81 -14.40 5.89 12.91
C MET A 81 -14.27 4.75 11.89
N VAL A 82 -14.65 5.01 10.64
CA VAL A 82 -14.50 4.03 9.56
C VAL A 82 -13.03 3.65 9.36
N CYS A 83 -12.13 4.63 9.35
CA CYS A 83 -10.69 4.40 9.24
C CYS A 83 -10.16 3.54 10.40
N GLN A 84 -10.48 3.90 11.63
CA GLN A 84 -10.03 3.17 12.83
C GLN A 84 -10.53 1.72 12.84
N LEU A 85 -11.83 1.50 12.56
CA LEU A 85 -12.41 0.16 12.50
C LEU A 85 -11.78 -0.68 11.38
N SER A 86 -11.49 -0.08 10.24
CA SER A 86 -10.83 -0.77 9.13
C SER A 86 -9.40 -1.16 9.48
N ILE A 87 -8.63 -0.28 10.12
CA ILE A 87 -7.27 -0.61 10.60
C ILE A 87 -7.31 -1.72 11.65
N LEU A 88 -8.28 -1.69 12.58
CA LEU A 88 -8.48 -2.79 13.54
C LEU A 88 -8.83 -4.10 12.82
N GLY A 89 -9.64 -4.07 11.76
CA GLY A 89 -9.89 -5.23 10.91
C GLY A 89 -8.62 -5.81 10.31
N VAL A 90 -7.71 -4.95 9.82
CA VAL A 90 -6.37 -5.38 9.34
C VAL A 90 -5.60 -6.06 10.47
N VAL A 91 -5.54 -5.47 11.67
CA VAL A 91 -4.85 -6.07 12.83
C VAL A 91 -5.43 -7.43 13.18
N VAL A 92 -6.75 -7.57 13.21
CA VAL A 92 -7.42 -8.85 13.49
C VAL A 92 -7.05 -9.90 12.44
N CYS A 93 -7.09 -9.57 11.15
CA CYS A 93 -6.69 -10.50 10.09
C CYS A 93 -5.23 -10.95 10.21
N LEU A 94 -4.31 -10.02 10.52
CA LEU A 94 -2.89 -10.34 10.74
C LEU A 94 -2.70 -11.23 11.97
N SER A 95 -3.44 -10.96 13.05
CA SER A 95 -3.41 -11.78 14.26
C SER A 95 -3.98 -13.18 14.02
N VAL A 96 -5.05 -13.29 13.23
CA VAL A 96 -5.60 -14.61 12.84
C VAL A 96 -4.57 -15.40 12.04
N LEU A 97 -3.85 -14.78 11.10
CA LEU A 97 -2.77 -15.44 10.36
C LEU A 97 -1.68 -15.96 11.30
N TYR A 98 -1.30 -15.20 12.31
CA TYR A 98 -0.33 -15.63 13.34
C TYR A 98 -0.84 -16.81 14.16
N TYR A 99 -2.09 -16.75 14.66
CA TYR A 99 -2.67 -17.84 15.45
C TYR A 99 -2.82 -19.13 14.66
N LEU A 100 -3.20 -19.06 13.41
CA LEU A 100 -3.31 -20.22 12.53
C LEU A 100 -1.96 -20.87 12.31
N ASP A 101 -0.89 -20.10 12.19
CA ASP A 101 0.48 -20.59 12.01
C ASP A 101 1.02 -21.26 13.29
N THR A 102 0.86 -20.62 14.44
CA THR A 102 1.55 -20.99 15.69
C THR A 102 0.81 -22.07 16.49
N PHE A 103 -0.51 -22.01 16.57
CA PHE A 103 -1.25 -22.83 17.56
C PHE A 103 -1.91 -24.06 16.96
N TRP A 104 -2.19 -24.09 15.68
CA TRP A 104 -2.98 -25.19 15.16
C TRP A 104 -2.20 -26.29 14.47
N ASN A 105 -0.91 -26.15 14.19
CA ASN A 105 -0.14 -27.17 13.47
C ASN A 105 -0.95 -27.86 12.33
N ILE A 106 -2.14 -27.31 12.07
CA ILE A 106 -3.02 -27.70 11.01
C ILE A 106 -2.45 -26.97 9.80
N LYS A 107 -1.92 -27.71 8.83
CA LYS A 107 -1.70 -27.20 7.49
C LYS A 107 -2.86 -26.28 7.19
N PHE A 108 -2.59 -24.98 6.98
CA PHE A 108 -3.60 -24.01 6.63
C PHE A 108 -4.58 -24.63 5.64
N SER A 109 -5.84 -24.78 6.01
CA SER A 109 -6.84 -25.07 5.01
C SER A 109 -6.75 -23.95 3.98
N PHE A 110 -6.47 -24.29 2.75
CA PHE A 110 -6.30 -23.33 1.65
C PHE A 110 -7.44 -22.32 1.60
N GLU A 111 -8.66 -22.78 1.88
CA GLU A 111 -9.88 -21.97 1.91
C GLU A 111 -9.85 -20.91 3.01
N VAL A 112 -9.36 -21.25 4.20
CA VAL A 112 -9.24 -20.31 5.32
C VAL A 112 -8.22 -19.22 4.99
N LEU A 113 -7.08 -19.61 4.40
CA LEU A 113 -6.08 -18.65 3.96
C LEU A 113 -6.62 -17.69 2.91
N LEU A 114 -7.36 -18.18 1.92
CA LEU A 114 -8.05 -17.36 0.91
C LEU A 114 -9.03 -16.37 1.58
N ALA A 115 -9.85 -16.86 2.50
CA ALA A 115 -10.84 -16.01 3.18
C ALA A 115 -10.19 -14.92 4.02
N VAL A 116 -9.17 -15.26 4.80
CA VAL A 116 -8.45 -14.27 5.63
C VAL A 116 -7.72 -13.24 4.76
N ARG A 117 -7.09 -13.68 3.67
CA ARG A 117 -6.43 -12.76 2.72
C ARG A 117 -7.41 -11.84 2.01
N PHE A 118 -8.58 -12.36 1.63
CA PHE A 118 -9.65 -11.55 1.06
C PHE A 118 -10.14 -10.47 2.06
N LEU A 119 -10.41 -10.85 3.30
CA LEU A 119 -10.81 -9.93 4.35
C LEU A 119 -9.73 -8.89 4.66
N LEU A 120 -8.46 -9.30 4.70
CA LEU A 120 -7.33 -8.39 4.87
C LEU A 120 -7.31 -7.33 3.76
N GLY A 121 -7.48 -7.75 2.50
CA GLY A 121 -7.60 -6.84 1.37
C GLY A 121 -8.79 -5.89 1.50
N ALA A 122 -9.95 -6.40 1.90
CA ALA A 122 -11.16 -5.63 2.09
C ALA A 122 -11.00 -4.52 3.15
N PHE A 123 -10.46 -4.87 4.32
CA PHE A 123 -10.21 -3.90 5.39
C PHE A 123 -9.12 -2.89 5.00
N LEU A 124 -8.06 -3.33 4.32
CA LEU A 124 -7.03 -2.40 3.84
C LEU A 124 -7.58 -1.43 2.80
N GLY A 125 -8.37 -1.90 1.84
CA GLY A 125 -9.01 -1.04 0.84
C GLY A 125 -9.86 0.06 1.47
N LEU A 126 -10.67 -0.31 2.46
CA LEU A 126 -11.50 0.64 3.20
C LEU A 126 -10.66 1.60 4.08
N ALA A 127 -9.58 1.11 4.70
CA ALA A 127 -8.66 1.92 5.47
C ALA A 127 -7.93 2.94 4.60
N GLN A 128 -7.47 2.54 3.40
CA GLN A 128 -6.82 3.44 2.46
C GLN A 128 -7.77 4.52 1.91
N MET A 129 -9.00 4.13 1.54
CA MET A 129 -10.02 5.09 1.09
C MET A 129 -10.34 6.12 2.16
N SER A 130 -10.42 5.70 3.43
CA SER A 130 -10.67 6.63 4.52
C SER A 130 -9.45 7.45 4.90
N LEU A 131 -8.26 6.89 4.93
CA LEU A 131 -7.03 7.57 5.37
C LEU A 131 -6.47 8.49 4.29
N ALA A 132 -6.03 7.93 3.17
CA ALA A 132 -5.32 8.68 2.14
C ALA A 132 -6.26 9.58 1.31
N SER A 133 -7.43 9.07 0.91
CA SER A 133 -8.33 9.81 0.03
C SER A 133 -9.25 10.79 0.74
N THR A 134 -9.43 10.70 2.07
CA THR A 134 -10.35 11.58 2.80
C THR A 134 -9.71 12.32 3.95
N LEU A 135 -9.12 11.63 4.92
CA LEU A 135 -8.61 12.30 6.12
C LEU A 135 -7.43 13.22 5.82
N VAL A 136 -6.53 12.82 4.93
CA VAL A 136 -5.41 13.66 4.50
C VAL A 136 -5.94 14.91 3.80
N ILE A 137 -6.88 14.76 2.86
CA ILE A 137 -7.47 15.88 2.12
C ILE A 137 -8.27 16.79 3.03
N ASP A 138 -9.01 16.24 4.00
CA ASP A 138 -9.81 17.02 4.95
C ASP A 138 -8.95 17.78 5.97
N SER A 139 -7.69 17.38 6.16
CA SER A 139 -6.74 18.08 7.02
C SER A 139 -6.11 19.31 6.39
N CYS A 140 -6.30 19.51 5.07
CA CYS A 140 -5.64 20.55 4.28
C CYS A 140 -6.65 21.50 3.62
N GLU A 141 -6.23 22.72 3.31
CA GLU A 141 -7.01 23.64 2.50
C GLU A 141 -7.07 23.20 1.03
N SER A 142 -8.06 23.70 0.29
CA SER A 142 -8.31 23.29 -1.10
C SER A 142 -7.12 23.50 -2.03
N PHE A 143 -6.36 24.58 -1.86
CA PHE A 143 -5.18 24.90 -2.67
C PHE A 143 -3.95 24.03 -2.32
N GLN A 144 -3.92 23.40 -1.13
CA GLN A 144 -2.82 22.54 -0.67
C GLN A 144 -3.04 21.06 -1.01
N ARG A 145 -4.21 20.68 -1.51
CA ARG A 145 -4.57 19.26 -1.73
C ARG A 145 -3.65 18.53 -2.69
N THR A 146 -3.20 19.21 -3.73
CA THR A 146 -2.26 18.60 -4.71
C THR A 146 -0.94 18.27 -4.04
N GLU A 147 -0.38 19.19 -3.28
CA GLU A 147 0.87 18.97 -2.54
C GLU A 147 0.70 17.91 -1.43
N ALA A 148 -0.43 17.93 -0.71
CA ALA A 148 -0.74 16.92 0.28
C ALA A 148 -0.83 15.50 -0.32
N ASN A 149 -1.51 15.35 -1.46
CA ASN A 149 -1.60 14.08 -2.17
C ASN A 149 -0.23 13.63 -2.68
N TYR A 150 0.57 14.53 -3.22
CA TYR A 150 1.92 14.26 -3.67
C TYR A 150 2.78 13.68 -2.53
N ILE A 151 2.83 14.36 -1.39
CA ILE A 151 3.60 13.90 -0.23
C ILE A 151 3.09 12.56 0.28
N THR A 152 1.78 12.41 0.44
CA THR A 152 1.18 11.16 0.93
C THR A 152 1.45 9.99 -0.03
N SER A 153 1.48 10.24 -1.34
CA SER A 153 1.82 9.21 -2.33
C SER A 153 3.26 8.72 -2.19
N TRP A 154 4.21 9.61 -1.85
CA TRP A 154 5.59 9.20 -1.57
C TRP A 154 5.71 8.30 -0.35
N PHE A 155 4.97 8.57 0.73
CA PHE A 155 4.92 7.68 1.88
C PHE A 155 4.36 6.30 1.51
N ALA A 156 3.35 6.23 0.64
CA ALA A 156 2.82 4.98 0.12
C ALA A 156 3.84 4.23 -0.76
N ARG A 157 4.57 4.93 -1.63
CA ARG A 157 5.62 4.33 -2.48
C ARG A 157 6.77 3.77 -1.63
N PHE A 158 7.27 4.52 -0.67
CA PHE A 158 8.31 4.04 0.25
C PHE A 158 7.89 2.79 1.02
N SER A 159 6.61 2.64 1.36
CA SER A 159 6.12 1.46 2.06
C SER A 159 6.27 0.15 1.25
N VAL A 160 6.29 0.23 -0.09
CA VAL A 160 6.50 -0.92 -0.99
C VAL A 160 7.87 -1.56 -0.77
N ALA A 161 8.88 -0.76 -0.45
CA ALA A 161 10.22 -1.28 -0.15
C ALA A 161 10.44 -1.51 1.35
N VAL A 162 9.95 -0.59 2.20
CA VAL A 162 10.12 -0.67 3.67
C VAL A 162 9.43 -1.91 4.24
N GLY A 163 8.21 -2.24 3.78
CA GLY A 163 7.49 -3.44 4.24
C GLY A 163 8.31 -4.72 4.06
N PRO A 164 8.67 -5.10 2.83
CA PRO A 164 9.50 -6.28 2.58
C PRO A 164 10.86 -6.24 3.26
N LEU A 165 11.53 -5.06 3.36
CA LEU A 165 12.78 -4.93 4.11
C LEU A 165 12.62 -5.32 5.57
N VAL A 166 11.57 -4.81 6.23
CA VAL A 166 11.26 -5.17 7.62
C VAL A 166 10.94 -6.66 7.72
N ALA A 167 10.18 -7.23 6.77
CA ALA A 167 9.90 -8.65 6.74
C ALA A 167 11.17 -9.50 6.64
N CYS A 168 12.07 -9.16 5.73
CA CYS A 168 13.35 -9.86 5.56
C CYS A 168 14.23 -9.73 6.82
N PHE A 169 14.31 -8.53 7.41
CA PHE A 169 15.05 -8.32 8.65
C PHE A 169 14.50 -9.19 9.78
N VAL A 170 13.19 -9.17 10.00
CA VAL A 170 12.54 -9.97 11.05
C VAL A 170 12.75 -11.46 10.79
N TYR A 171 12.60 -11.91 9.53
CA TYR A 171 12.82 -13.29 9.16
C TYR A 171 14.24 -13.77 9.45
N ILE A 172 15.27 -12.98 9.10
CA ILE A 172 16.69 -13.34 9.26
C ILE A 172 17.09 -13.43 10.73
N TYR A 173 16.64 -12.50 11.57
CA TYR A 173 17.10 -12.40 12.95
C TYR A 173 16.20 -13.10 13.96
N PHE A 174 14.90 -13.22 13.66
CA PHE A 174 13.92 -13.72 14.63
C PHE A 174 13.15 -14.96 14.11
N GLY A 175 13.07 -15.18 12.81
CA GLY A 175 12.33 -16.27 12.19
C GLY A 175 10.97 -15.85 11.62
N MET A 176 10.38 -16.78 10.84
CA MET A 176 9.11 -16.53 10.13
C MET A 176 7.94 -16.24 11.07
N GLU A 177 7.92 -16.91 12.22
CA GLU A 177 6.87 -16.78 13.24
C GLU A 177 6.68 -15.37 13.77
N TYR A 178 7.72 -14.51 13.71
CA TYR A 178 7.66 -13.12 14.15
C TYR A 178 7.22 -12.13 13.06
N VAL A 179 7.11 -12.55 11.82
CA VAL A 179 6.74 -11.65 10.71
C VAL A 179 5.30 -11.15 10.85
N PHE A 180 4.34 -12.04 11.14
CA PHE A 180 2.93 -11.67 11.33
C PHE A 180 2.70 -10.79 12.58
N PRO A 181 3.28 -11.11 13.75
CA PRO A 181 3.19 -10.23 14.92
C PRO A 181 3.78 -8.84 14.65
N THR A 182 4.93 -8.76 13.99
CA THR A 182 5.56 -7.47 13.65
C THR A 182 4.66 -6.66 12.71
N ALA A 183 4.06 -7.27 11.70
CA ALA A 183 3.09 -6.63 10.84
C ALA A 183 1.87 -6.10 11.63
N SER A 184 1.37 -6.89 12.58
CA SER A 184 0.28 -6.48 13.48
C SER A 184 0.65 -5.27 14.34
N VAL A 185 1.89 -5.24 14.88
CA VAL A 185 2.39 -4.11 15.67
C VAL A 185 2.50 -2.83 14.82
N LEU A 186 2.97 -2.94 13.57
CA LEU A 186 3.00 -1.78 12.66
C LEU A 186 1.60 -1.26 12.37
N ALA A 187 0.63 -2.14 12.11
CA ALA A 187 -0.77 -1.76 11.91
C ALA A 187 -1.39 -1.11 13.17
N LEU A 188 -1.07 -1.63 14.37
CA LEU A 188 -1.46 -1.00 15.63
C LEU A 188 -0.82 0.38 15.82
N GLY A 189 0.44 0.55 15.41
CA GLY A 189 1.10 1.86 15.37
C GLY A 189 0.34 2.86 14.49
N ALA A 190 -0.09 2.43 13.31
CA ALA A 190 -0.94 3.24 12.43
C ALA A 190 -2.27 3.61 13.10
N PHE A 191 -2.94 2.66 13.75
CA PHE A 191 -4.17 2.90 14.52
C PHE A 191 -3.97 3.97 15.60
N VAL A 192 -2.91 3.89 16.38
CA VAL A 192 -2.58 4.87 17.44
C VAL A 192 -2.33 6.26 16.84
N LEU A 193 -1.63 6.36 15.72
CA LEU A 193 -1.41 7.65 15.05
C LEU A 193 -2.70 8.28 14.55
N VAL A 194 -3.58 7.49 13.91
CA VAL A 194 -4.89 7.98 13.43
C VAL A 194 -5.79 8.38 14.60
N SER A 195 -5.81 7.61 15.70
CA SER A 195 -6.64 7.92 16.87
C SER A 195 -6.22 9.20 17.59
N ARG A 196 -4.95 9.57 17.50
CA ARG A 196 -4.41 10.81 18.08
C ARG A 196 -4.51 12.03 17.18
N ALA A 197 -4.86 11.88 15.90
CA ALA A 197 -5.03 12.97 14.97
C ALA A 197 -6.41 13.64 15.18
N LYS A 198 -6.43 14.97 15.16
CA LYS A 198 -7.66 15.77 15.29
C LYS A 198 -8.16 16.15 13.90
N PHE A 199 -9.40 15.82 13.61
CA PHE A 199 -10.04 16.12 12.34
C PHE A 199 -11.19 17.10 12.50
N PRO A 200 -11.41 17.99 11.54
CA PRO A 200 -12.61 18.79 11.49
C PRO A 200 -13.83 17.87 11.32
N PHE A 201 -14.89 18.17 12.04
CA PHE A 201 -16.16 17.44 11.86
C PHE A 201 -16.74 17.76 10.49
N LYS A 202 -16.95 16.74 9.66
CA LYS A 202 -17.77 16.85 8.45
C LYS A 202 -19.05 16.07 8.65
N ALA A 203 -20.18 16.74 8.43
CA ALA A 203 -21.48 16.09 8.48
C ALA A 203 -21.55 14.93 7.45
N PRO A 204 -22.10 13.78 7.82
CA PRO A 204 -22.36 12.71 6.87
C PRO A 204 -23.25 13.22 5.72
N ALA A 205 -22.94 12.79 4.50
CA ALA A 205 -23.77 13.14 3.37
C ALA A 205 -25.03 12.28 3.34
N GLU A 206 -26.19 12.89 3.16
CA GLU A 206 -27.48 12.20 3.05
C GLU A 206 -27.75 11.80 1.58
N GLY A 207 -28.55 10.75 1.37
CA GLY A 207 -29.00 10.35 0.02
C GLY A 207 -27.95 9.68 -0.86
N ILE A 208 -26.82 9.21 -0.30
CA ILE A 208 -25.77 8.54 -1.09
C ILE A 208 -26.26 7.17 -1.54
N LYS A 209 -26.16 6.90 -2.84
CA LYS A 209 -26.42 5.57 -3.41
C LYS A 209 -25.40 4.58 -2.88
N VAL A 210 -25.87 3.46 -2.31
CA VAL A 210 -25.01 2.39 -1.79
C VAL A 210 -24.18 1.77 -2.92
N PHE A 211 -24.81 1.53 -4.06
CA PHE A 211 -24.17 0.98 -5.25
C PHE A 211 -24.06 2.02 -6.35
N SER A 212 -22.84 2.26 -6.86
CA SER A 212 -22.57 3.09 -8.04
C SER A 212 -21.34 2.55 -8.76
N LEU A 213 -21.47 2.27 -10.05
CA LEU A 213 -20.38 1.82 -10.91
C LEU A 213 -19.34 2.92 -11.15
N ASP A 214 -19.73 4.18 -11.07
CA ASP A 214 -18.83 5.33 -11.25
C ASP A 214 -17.68 5.35 -10.23
N ARG A 215 -17.81 4.63 -9.12
CA ARG A 215 -16.77 4.50 -8.11
C ARG A 215 -15.64 3.56 -8.51
N PHE A 216 -15.91 2.65 -9.44
CA PHE A 216 -14.93 1.66 -9.91
C PHE A 216 -14.26 2.07 -11.20
N TYR A 217 -15.01 2.70 -12.07
CA TYR A 217 -14.56 2.95 -13.41
C TYR A 217 -15.05 4.30 -13.93
N LEU A 218 -14.08 5.15 -14.26
CA LEU A 218 -14.31 6.41 -14.93
C LEU A 218 -13.89 6.24 -16.40
N PRO A 219 -14.80 6.29 -17.38
CA PRO A 219 -14.46 6.04 -18.79
C PRO A 219 -13.34 6.92 -19.34
N GLN A 220 -13.28 8.17 -18.86
CA GLN A 220 -12.24 9.13 -19.23
C GLN A 220 -10.83 8.72 -18.75
N GLY A 221 -10.75 7.91 -17.71
CA GLY A 221 -9.50 7.39 -17.14
C GLY A 221 -9.02 6.08 -17.77
N THR A 222 -9.70 5.53 -18.77
CA THR A 222 -9.35 4.23 -19.39
C THR A 222 -7.89 4.12 -19.82
N PRO A 223 -7.29 5.10 -20.52
CA PRO A 223 -5.87 5.00 -20.91
C PRO A 223 -4.94 4.93 -19.69
N LEU A 224 -5.26 5.67 -18.62
CA LEU A 224 -4.50 5.66 -17.38
C LEU A 224 -4.59 4.30 -16.68
N PHE A 225 -5.80 3.72 -16.59
CA PHE A 225 -6.01 2.41 -16.00
C PHE A 225 -5.25 1.30 -16.73
N VAL A 226 -5.25 1.31 -18.07
CA VAL A 226 -4.50 0.34 -18.89
C VAL A 226 -3.00 0.46 -18.60
N ASN A 227 -2.45 1.67 -18.57
CA ASN A 227 -1.04 1.88 -18.24
C ASN A 227 -0.69 1.40 -16.84
N ILE A 228 -1.51 1.72 -15.84
CA ILE A 228 -1.29 1.27 -14.46
C ILE A 228 -1.32 -0.27 -14.38
N ILE A 229 -2.25 -0.94 -15.07
CA ILE A 229 -2.32 -2.40 -15.10
C ILE A 229 -1.04 -2.99 -15.69
N LEU A 230 -0.55 -2.46 -16.81
CA LEU A 230 0.67 -2.95 -17.46
C LEU A 230 1.90 -2.77 -16.55
N ILE A 231 2.06 -1.60 -15.92
CA ILE A 231 3.16 -1.32 -14.98
C ILE A 231 3.09 -2.23 -13.76
N THR A 232 1.92 -2.34 -13.14
CA THR A 232 1.75 -3.14 -11.92
C THR A 232 1.84 -4.64 -12.19
N PHE A 233 1.47 -5.10 -13.39
CA PHE A 233 1.62 -6.50 -13.80
C PHE A 233 3.10 -6.88 -13.87
N SER A 234 3.92 -6.07 -14.54
CA SER A 234 5.37 -6.25 -14.67
C SER A 234 6.04 -6.23 -13.28
N ALA A 235 5.81 -5.19 -12.49
CA ALA A 235 6.33 -5.10 -11.13
C ALA A 235 5.84 -6.27 -10.24
N GLY A 236 4.58 -6.69 -10.38
CA GLY A 236 3.99 -7.81 -9.64
C GLY A 236 4.65 -9.13 -9.95
N LEU A 237 4.99 -9.40 -11.21
CA LEU A 237 5.76 -10.58 -11.61
C LEU A 237 7.13 -10.60 -10.91
N TYR A 238 7.85 -9.48 -10.92
CA TYR A 238 9.12 -9.36 -10.24
C TYR A 238 8.99 -9.65 -8.73
N PHE A 239 8.06 -9.01 -8.05
CA PHE A 239 7.84 -9.20 -6.61
C PHE A 239 7.33 -10.60 -6.22
N SER A 240 6.74 -11.36 -7.15
CA SER A 240 6.27 -12.73 -6.89
C SER A 240 7.37 -13.78 -6.89
N LEU A 241 8.56 -13.44 -7.41
CA LEU A 241 9.72 -14.33 -7.41
C LEU A 241 10.41 -14.32 -6.03
N PRO A 242 11.03 -15.44 -5.62
CA PRO A 242 11.85 -15.46 -4.42
C PRO A 242 13.12 -14.63 -4.63
N HIS A 243 13.33 -13.63 -3.81
CA HIS A 243 14.45 -12.72 -3.90
C HIS A 243 15.31 -12.72 -2.65
N SER A 244 16.59 -12.37 -2.80
CA SER A 244 17.46 -12.09 -1.67
C SER A 244 17.02 -10.81 -0.93
N SER A 245 17.27 -10.73 0.37
CA SER A 245 16.91 -9.56 1.20
C SER A 245 17.54 -8.25 0.70
N GLY A 246 18.70 -8.33 0.04
CA GLY A 246 19.40 -7.17 -0.53
C GLY A 246 18.62 -6.45 -1.64
N ILE A 247 17.78 -7.15 -2.37
CA ILE A 247 17.01 -6.59 -3.48
C ILE A 247 16.05 -5.49 -3.02
N PHE A 248 15.37 -5.68 -1.89
CA PHE A 248 14.47 -4.66 -1.36
C PHE A 248 15.19 -3.40 -0.88
N LEU A 249 16.47 -3.54 -0.45
CA LEU A 249 17.32 -2.39 -0.14
C LEU A 249 17.68 -1.60 -1.41
N MET A 250 17.95 -2.30 -2.52
CA MET A 250 18.21 -1.66 -3.81
C MET A 250 16.96 -0.97 -4.37
N ILE A 251 15.78 -1.58 -4.24
CA ILE A 251 14.49 -0.94 -4.58
C ILE A 251 14.28 0.33 -3.76
N PHE A 252 14.56 0.29 -2.46
CA PHE A 252 14.48 1.47 -1.61
C PHE A 252 15.45 2.57 -2.05
N GLY A 253 16.69 2.20 -2.37
CA GLY A 253 17.69 3.12 -2.94
C GLY A 253 17.19 3.76 -4.24
N GLY A 254 16.61 2.96 -5.14
CA GLY A 254 15.99 3.45 -6.38
C GLY A 254 14.87 4.46 -6.14
N LEU A 255 13.98 4.19 -5.19
CA LEU A 255 12.91 5.12 -4.78
C LEU A 255 13.47 6.44 -4.23
N VAL A 256 14.54 6.38 -3.42
CA VAL A 256 15.21 7.60 -2.92
C VAL A 256 15.82 8.40 -4.07
N LEU A 257 16.48 7.73 -5.01
CA LEU A 257 17.02 8.37 -6.20
C LEU A 257 15.91 9.01 -7.06
N ALA A 258 14.77 8.34 -7.23
CA ALA A 258 13.62 8.90 -7.95
C ALA A 258 13.09 10.16 -7.25
N PHE A 259 12.94 10.13 -5.93
CA PHE A 259 12.51 11.29 -5.15
C PHE A 259 13.45 12.48 -5.31
N LEU A 260 14.76 12.24 -5.28
CA LEU A 260 15.75 13.28 -5.48
C LEU A 260 15.75 13.78 -6.94
N ALA A 261 15.62 12.87 -7.91
CA ALA A 261 15.57 13.23 -9.31
C ALA A 261 14.33 14.08 -9.64
N GLU A 262 13.16 13.70 -9.12
CA GLU A 262 11.92 14.49 -9.29
C GLU A 262 12.09 15.90 -8.74
N LYS A 263 12.71 16.03 -7.57
CA LYS A 263 12.89 17.33 -6.92
C LYS A 263 13.95 18.22 -7.58
N PHE A 264 15.07 17.66 -8.08
CA PHE A 264 16.22 18.43 -8.52
C PHE A 264 16.45 18.40 -10.04
N VAL A 265 16.02 17.34 -10.72
CA VAL A 265 16.27 17.15 -12.16
C VAL A 265 15.02 17.39 -12.96
N PHE A 266 13.88 16.89 -12.50
CA PHE A 266 12.61 16.94 -13.21
C PHE A 266 11.65 18.01 -12.66
N ALA A 267 12.13 18.95 -11.84
CA ALA A 267 11.29 19.98 -11.22
C ALA A 267 10.48 20.80 -12.25
N ASP A 268 11.07 21.07 -13.42
CA ASP A 268 10.44 21.85 -14.51
C ASP A 268 9.93 20.96 -15.67
N ALA A 269 10.08 19.62 -15.55
CA ALA A 269 9.66 18.70 -16.59
C ALA A 269 8.14 18.46 -16.54
N ASP A 270 7.53 18.33 -17.72
CA ASP A 270 6.12 17.99 -17.80
C ASP A 270 5.85 16.54 -17.32
N LEU A 271 4.70 16.32 -16.74
CA LEU A 271 4.30 15.04 -16.14
C LEU A 271 4.37 13.88 -17.15
N LYS A 272 4.09 14.16 -18.43
CA LYS A 272 4.16 13.17 -19.51
C LYS A 272 5.59 12.66 -19.74
N SER A 273 6.57 13.55 -19.72
CA SER A 273 7.99 13.20 -19.87
C SER A 273 8.48 12.38 -18.68
N GLN A 274 8.07 12.72 -17.47
CA GLN A 274 8.40 11.94 -16.25
C GLN A 274 7.87 10.51 -16.35
N ILE A 275 6.59 10.33 -16.74
CA ILE A 275 5.99 9.01 -16.93
C ILE A 275 6.72 8.21 -18.01
N LEU A 276 7.10 8.84 -19.13
CA LEU A 276 7.83 8.17 -20.20
C LEU A 276 9.21 7.68 -19.75
N VAL A 277 9.94 8.48 -18.98
CA VAL A 277 11.23 8.06 -18.39
C VAL A 277 11.02 6.87 -17.47
N GLY A 278 10.04 6.90 -16.58
CA GLY A 278 9.70 5.79 -15.69
C GLY A 278 9.39 4.50 -16.46
N LEU A 279 8.58 4.57 -17.53
CA LEU A 279 8.24 3.43 -18.38
C LEU A 279 9.47 2.85 -19.11
N ILE A 280 10.36 3.71 -19.65
CA ILE A 280 11.58 3.28 -20.31
C ILE A 280 12.50 2.56 -19.32
N LEU A 281 12.64 3.08 -18.11
CA LEU A 281 13.47 2.47 -17.08
C LEU A 281 12.89 1.14 -16.60
N LEU A 282 11.56 1.03 -16.45
CA LEU A 282 10.90 -0.22 -16.13
C LEU A 282 11.14 -1.27 -17.20
N ALA A 283 10.91 -0.94 -18.47
CA ALA A 283 11.17 -1.84 -19.59
C ALA A 283 12.65 -2.25 -19.67
N SER A 284 13.58 -1.33 -19.40
CA SER A 284 15.00 -1.62 -19.36
C SER A 284 15.36 -2.59 -18.24
N ALA A 285 14.77 -2.42 -17.04
CA ALA A 285 14.96 -3.33 -15.93
C ALA A 285 14.50 -4.75 -16.26
N GLU A 286 13.32 -4.88 -16.86
CA GLU A 286 12.79 -6.19 -17.29
C GLU A 286 13.68 -6.84 -18.36
N LEU A 287 14.11 -6.10 -19.38
CA LEU A 287 14.99 -6.63 -20.42
C LEU A 287 16.33 -7.10 -19.86
N ILE A 288 16.92 -6.35 -18.93
CA ILE A 288 18.16 -6.72 -18.27
C ILE A 288 17.97 -7.99 -17.44
N SER A 289 16.83 -8.18 -16.79
CA SER A 289 16.55 -9.35 -15.95
C SER A 289 16.54 -10.65 -16.77
N PHE A 290 16.19 -10.61 -18.05
CA PHE A 290 16.15 -11.79 -18.94
C PHE A 290 17.51 -12.22 -19.48
N GLY A 291 18.49 -11.34 -19.56
CA GLY A 291 19.71 -11.60 -20.34
C GLY A 291 21.03 -11.53 -19.57
N SER A 292 21.04 -11.24 -18.26
CA SER A 292 22.25 -10.77 -17.63
C SER A 292 22.82 -11.64 -16.50
N GLN A 293 24.08 -11.32 -16.19
CA GLN A 293 24.87 -11.88 -15.09
C GLN A 293 24.25 -11.53 -13.73
N GLU A 294 24.51 -12.35 -12.72
CA GLU A 294 23.96 -12.23 -11.34
C GLU A 294 24.05 -10.82 -10.75
N PHE A 295 25.17 -10.12 -10.94
CA PHE A 295 25.36 -8.77 -10.41
C PHE A 295 24.35 -7.74 -10.96
N ALA A 296 24.04 -7.79 -12.24
CA ALA A 296 23.10 -6.86 -12.85
C ALA A 296 21.67 -7.15 -12.36
N VAL A 297 21.32 -8.42 -12.17
CA VAL A 297 19.99 -8.82 -11.66
C VAL A 297 19.82 -8.46 -10.18
N GLU A 298 20.86 -8.55 -9.37
CA GLU A 298 20.78 -8.28 -7.93
C GLU A 298 20.87 -6.80 -7.55
N ILE A 299 21.51 -5.96 -8.35
CA ILE A 299 21.76 -4.55 -8.01
C ILE A 299 21.08 -3.61 -8.99
N VAL A 300 21.34 -3.77 -10.29
CA VAL A 300 20.89 -2.80 -11.29
C VAL A 300 19.38 -2.90 -11.51
N VAL A 301 18.86 -4.10 -11.71
CA VAL A 301 17.44 -4.30 -11.98
C VAL A 301 16.55 -3.78 -10.84
N PRO A 302 16.76 -4.15 -9.56
CA PRO A 302 15.92 -3.65 -8.48
C PRO A 302 16.07 -2.15 -8.24
N THR A 303 17.27 -1.57 -8.49
CA THR A 303 17.46 -0.12 -8.39
C THR A 303 16.68 0.63 -9.47
N LEU A 304 16.74 0.16 -10.73
CA LEU A 304 15.95 0.72 -11.83
C LEU A 304 14.46 0.55 -11.60
N LEU A 305 14.03 -0.60 -11.07
CA LEU A 305 12.65 -0.88 -10.75
C LEU A 305 12.17 0.06 -9.62
N GLY A 306 12.95 0.25 -8.59
CA GLY A 306 12.67 1.23 -7.54
C GLY A 306 12.56 2.66 -8.09
N PHE A 307 13.46 3.05 -8.97
CA PHE A 307 13.42 4.37 -9.62
C PHE A 307 12.18 4.54 -10.51
N SER A 308 11.80 3.52 -11.26
CA SER A 308 10.64 3.58 -12.16
C SER A 308 9.29 3.64 -11.43
N LEU A 309 9.23 3.07 -10.22
CA LEU A 309 8.05 3.11 -9.34
C LEU A 309 7.92 4.42 -8.54
N GLY A 310 8.98 5.17 -8.43
CA GLY A 310 9.03 6.49 -7.81
C GLY A 310 8.58 7.58 -8.75
#